data_2584aa4d4b09e9f85f898f5b3997dc01
#
_entry.id   2584aa4d4b09e9f85f898f5b3997dc01
#
_cell.length_a   1.000
_cell.length_b   1.000
_cell.length_c   1.000
_cell.angle_alpha   90.00
_cell.angle_beta   90.00
_cell.angle_gamma   90.00
#
_symmetry.space_group_name_H-M   'P 1'
#
loop_
_entity.id
_entity.type
_entity.pdbx_description
1 polymer ?
#
loop_
_entity_poly.entity_id
_entity_poly.type
_entity_poly.pdbx_seq_one_letter_code
_entity_poly.pdbx_strand_id
1 'polypeptide(L)'
;MGQPFTREGDLKDLRSYPGWLQDVVRSTTRQKQRIVEHDFFALMSEAKLPKAALRRFLVGAWPTIEQFPRFMAMTLKKLGVGDSRGEDLARRFLIHNIRVEQKHADLWIDWARSVELTLDDIKAADGIEVPNTLTHWCWYVCDSGSTATAIAATNYAVEGLTGEWASLVCSKSTYAESLPEEIRISATRWLRVHAHYDDAHPWEALEVIATLLGTAPSVAEVEAVRRAIRSTYCYYELGLEYPMASLMHGSFDETASNASTLGALDAA
;
A
#
# COMPACT_ATOMS: atom_id res chain seq x y z
N MET A 1 19.97 -21.45 -10.16
CA MET A 1 19.48 -20.21 -9.52
C MET A 1 19.30 -19.19 -10.62
N GLY A 2 18.05 -18.68 -10.84
CA GLY A 2 17.82 -17.64 -11.84
C GLY A 2 18.54 -16.34 -11.44
N GLN A 3 18.90 -15.53 -12.44
CA GLN A 3 19.48 -14.21 -12.17
C GLN A 3 18.48 -13.33 -11.42
N PRO A 4 18.93 -12.48 -10.48
CA PRO A 4 18.06 -11.55 -9.80
C PRO A 4 17.37 -10.64 -10.83
N PHE A 5 16.20 -10.09 -10.45
CA PHE A 5 15.55 -9.05 -11.25
C PHE A 5 16.49 -7.85 -11.33
N THR A 6 16.82 -7.46 -12.53
CA THR A 6 17.47 -6.18 -12.84
C THR A 6 16.68 -5.57 -13.98
N ARG A 7 16.28 -4.31 -13.81
CA ARG A 7 15.61 -3.58 -14.87
C ARG A 7 16.56 -3.44 -16.07
N GLU A 8 16.06 -3.78 -17.25
CA GLU A 8 16.78 -3.58 -18.50
C GLU A 8 16.46 -2.17 -19.04
N GLY A 9 17.37 -1.22 -18.86
CA GLY A 9 17.25 0.14 -19.37
C GLY A 9 16.49 1.11 -18.46
N ASP A 10 16.19 2.30 -18.98
CA ASP A 10 15.47 3.36 -18.29
C ASP A 10 13.96 3.05 -18.19
N LEU A 11 13.27 3.71 -17.26
CA LEU A 11 11.80 3.66 -17.17
C LEU A 11 11.17 4.12 -18.48
N LYS A 12 10.24 3.34 -19.00
CA LYS A 12 9.56 3.65 -20.25
C LYS A 12 8.49 4.71 -20.06
N ASP A 13 8.43 5.67 -20.97
CA ASP A 13 7.30 6.60 -21.05
C ASP A 13 6.00 5.80 -21.29
N LEU A 14 4.89 6.24 -20.69
CA LEU A 14 3.58 5.60 -20.86
C LEU A 14 3.20 5.41 -22.33
N ARG A 15 3.63 6.32 -23.21
CA ARG A 15 3.36 6.26 -24.66
C ARG A 15 4.04 5.08 -25.35
N SER A 16 5.06 4.49 -24.73
CA SER A 16 5.77 3.32 -25.30
C SER A 16 5.10 1.98 -24.99
N TYR A 17 4.11 1.97 -24.10
CA TYR A 17 3.32 0.77 -23.80
C TYR A 17 2.20 0.54 -24.83
N PRO A 18 1.67 -0.69 -24.95
CA PRO A 18 0.51 -0.95 -25.80
C PRO A 18 -0.68 -0.03 -25.51
N GLY A 19 -1.41 0.37 -26.54
CA GLY A 19 -2.52 1.32 -26.42
C GLY A 19 -3.55 0.92 -25.37
N TRP A 20 -3.89 -0.38 -25.27
CA TRP A 20 -4.80 -0.88 -24.26
C TRP A 20 -4.34 -0.57 -22.82
N LEU A 21 -3.02 -0.69 -22.54
CA LEU A 21 -2.49 -0.41 -21.22
C LEU A 21 -2.45 1.09 -20.93
N GLN A 22 -2.10 1.91 -21.93
CA GLN A 22 -2.22 3.36 -21.82
C GLN A 22 -3.66 3.78 -21.46
N ASP A 23 -4.67 3.17 -22.06
CA ASP A 23 -6.09 3.47 -21.80
C ASP A 23 -6.51 3.00 -20.40
N VAL A 24 -6.02 1.86 -19.93
CA VAL A 24 -6.24 1.41 -18.55
C VAL A 24 -5.68 2.44 -17.57
N VAL A 25 -4.42 2.85 -17.73
CA VAL A 25 -3.77 3.85 -16.85
C VAL A 25 -4.53 5.17 -16.87
N ARG A 26 -4.80 5.73 -18.07
CA ARG A 26 -5.52 7.02 -18.20
C ARG A 26 -6.91 6.97 -17.57
N SER A 27 -7.64 5.86 -17.76
CA SER A 27 -9.00 5.72 -17.22
C SER A 27 -9.08 5.58 -15.69
N THR A 28 -7.96 5.28 -15.04
CA THR A 28 -7.85 5.13 -13.57
C THR A 28 -7.14 6.29 -12.89
N THR A 29 -6.46 7.17 -13.65
CA THR A 29 -5.66 8.30 -13.13
C THR A 29 -6.48 9.23 -12.24
N ARG A 30 -7.70 9.61 -12.66
CA ARG A 30 -8.53 10.54 -11.88
C ARG A 30 -8.89 9.97 -10.50
N GLN A 31 -9.15 8.66 -10.42
CA GLN A 31 -9.44 8.01 -9.14
C GLN A 31 -8.20 7.98 -8.24
N LYS A 32 -7.03 7.68 -8.80
CA LYS A 32 -5.76 7.74 -8.08
C LYS A 32 -5.50 9.14 -7.52
N GLN A 33 -5.64 10.18 -8.36
CA GLN A 33 -5.40 11.56 -7.94
C GLN A 33 -6.29 12.00 -6.77
N ARG A 34 -7.59 11.64 -6.77
CA ARG A 34 -8.47 11.94 -5.63
C ARG A 34 -7.95 11.39 -4.30
N ILE A 35 -7.31 10.22 -4.34
CA ILE A 35 -6.77 9.59 -3.13
C ILE A 35 -5.46 10.27 -2.73
N VAL A 36 -4.57 10.55 -3.68
CA VAL A 36 -3.30 11.27 -3.39
C VAL A 36 -3.59 12.66 -2.82
N GLU A 37 -4.59 13.35 -3.36
CA GLU A 37 -5.02 14.70 -2.95
C GLU A 37 -6.04 14.67 -1.78
N HIS A 38 -6.27 13.52 -1.15
CA HIS A 38 -7.20 13.39 -0.04
C HIS A 38 -6.76 14.25 1.15
N ASP A 39 -7.73 14.89 1.82
CA ASP A 39 -7.49 15.81 2.95
C ASP A 39 -6.61 15.19 4.04
N PHE A 40 -6.67 13.88 4.23
CA PHE A 40 -5.83 13.16 5.16
C PHE A 40 -4.33 13.42 4.90
N PHE A 41 -3.87 13.25 3.67
CA PHE A 41 -2.47 13.45 3.30
C PHE A 41 -2.09 14.93 3.21
N ALA A 42 -3.02 15.78 2.79
CA ALA A 42 -2.82 17.23 2.78
C ALA A 42 -2.60 17.76 4.21
N LEU A 43 -3.46 17.38 5.15
CA LEU A 43 -3.33 17.74 6.57
C LEU A 43 -2.05 17.17 7.19
N MET A 44 -1.67 15.93 6.81
CA MET A 44 -0.41 15.33 7.28
C MET A 44 0.79 16.13 6.78
N SER A 45 0.84 16.49 5.49
CA SER A 45 1.96 17.25 4.92
C SER A 45 2.15 18.63 5.57
N GLU A 46 1.07 19.19 6.11
CA GLU A 46 1.06 20.47 6.82
C GLU A 46 1.23 20.34 8.34
N ALA A 47 1.45 19.12 8.86
CA ALA A 47 1.48 18.80 10.28
C ALA A 47 0.21 19.24 11.04
N LYS A 48 -0.93 19.28 10.34
CA LYS A 48 -2.25 19.63 10.89
C LYS A 48 -3.15 18.41 11.13
N LEU A 49 -2.71 17.22 10.71
CA LEU A 49 -3.50 16.00 10.94
C LEU A 49 -3.54 15.69 12.44
N PRO A 50 -4.74 15.53 13.04
CA PRO A 50 -4.85 15.16 14.44
C PRO A 50 -4.16 13.82 14.74
N LYS A 51 -3.43 13.76 15.85
CA LYS A 51 -2.71 12.54 16.28
C LYS A 51 -3.61 11.30 16.33
N ALA A 52 -4.86 11.48 16.77
CA ALA A 52 -5.82 10.38 16.80
C ALA A 52 -6.15 9.80 15.41
N ALA A 53 -6.26 10.65 14.38
CA ALA A 53 -6.46 10.19 13.00
C ALA A 53 -5.24 9.46 12.46
N LEU A 54 -4.02 9.97 12.73
CA LEU A 54 -2.79 9.30 12.34
C LEU A 54 -2.65 7.93 13.02
N ARG A 55 -2.94 7.85 14.34
CA ARG A 55 -2.94 6.56 15.07
C ARG A 55 -3.89 5.54 14.44
N ARG A 56 -5.11 5.94 14.11
CA ARG A 56 -6.09 5.06 13.46
C ARG A 56 -5.65 4.61 12.07
N PHE A 57 -5.06 5.50 11.30
CA PHE A 57 -4.50 5.15 10.00
C PHE A 57 -3.38 4.11 10.13
N LEU A 58 -2.44 4.33 11.05
CA LEU A 58 -1.31 3.43 11.26
C LEU A 58 -1.75 2.04 11.74
N VAL A 59 -2.75 1.99 12.60
CA VAL A 59 -3.36 0.72 13.05
C VAL A 59 -4.14 0.06 11.91
N GLY A 60 -5.03 0.81 11.24
CA GLY A 60 -5.90 0.26 10.20
C GLY A 60 -5.17 -0.23 8.95
N ALA A 61 -4.06 0.42 8.56
CA ALA A 61 -3.28 0.01 7.40
C ALA A 61 -2.31 -1.15 7.70
N TRP A 62 -2.03 -1.43 8.97
CA TRP A 62 -1.06 -2.45 9.38
C TRP A 62 -1.26 -3.81 8.72
N PRO A 63 -2.47 -4.41 8.66
CA PRO A 63 -2.65 -5.71 8.05
C PRO A 63 -2.23 -5.74 6.57
N THR A 64 -2.44 -4.65 5.84
CA THR A 64 -1.99 -4.54 4.44
C THR A 64 -0.46 -4.46 4.38
N ILE A 65 0.18 -3.66 5.23
CA ILE A 65 1.63 -3.47 5.25
C ILE A 65 2.35 -4.78 5.63
N GLU A 66 1.94 -5.41 6.73
CA GLU A 66 2.55 -6.65 7.24
C GLU A 66 2.40 -7.81 6.24
N GLN A 67 1.26 -7.87 5.56
CA GLN A 67 0.94 -8.98 4.66
C GLN A 67 1.34 -8.73 3.21
N PHE A 68 1.84 -7.54 2.87
CA PHE A 68 2.18 -7.19 1.49
C PHE A 68 3.13 -8.19 0.82
N PRO A 69 4.23 -8.64 1.45
CA PRO A 69 5.07 -9.68 0.89
C PRO A 69 4.34 -11.01 0.66
N ARG A 70 3.33 -11.32 1.48
CA ARG A 70 2.54 -12.55 1.38
C ARG A 70 1.59 -12.53 0.19
N PHE A 71 1.01 -11.36 -0.16
CA PHE A 71 0.22 -11.19 -1.38
C PHE A 71 1.05 -11.51 -2.62
N MET A 72 2.27 -10.99 -2.68
CA MET A 72 3.21 -11.30 -3.76
C MET A 72 3.61 -12.77 -3.80
N ALA A 73 3.83 -13.41 -2.64
CA ALA A 73 4.14 -14.83 -2.55
C ALA A 73 2.97 -15.70 -3.03
N MET A 74 1.71 -15.30 -2.75
CA MET A 74 0.52 -15.97 -3.26
C MET A 74 0.44 -15.87 -4.79
N THR A 75 0.77 -14.72 -5.34
CA THR A 75 0.84 -14.54 -6.80
C THR A 75 1.98 -15.34 -7.42
N LEU A 76 3.16 -15.33 -6.79
CA LEU A 76 4.34 -16.08 -7.24
C LEU A 76 4.09 -17.58 -7.34
N LYS A 77 3.33 -18.14 -6.43
CA LYS A 77 2.96 -19.58 -6.39
C LYS A 77 2.25 -20.06 -7.67
N LYS A 78 1.64 -19.16 -8.44
CA LYS A 78 0.93 -19.50 -9.69
C LYS A 78 1.86 -19.62 -10.90
N LEU A 79 3.10 -19.16 -10.79
CA LEU A 79 4.05 -19.07 -11.88
C LEU A 79 4.92 -20.32 -11.96
N GLY A 80 4.93 -20.98 -13.10
CA GLY A 80 5.84 -22.03 -13.45
C GLY A 80 7.27 -21.52 -13.72
N VAL A 81 8.14 -22.43 -14.11
CA VAL A 81 9.52 -22.14 -14.52
C VAL A 81 9.67 -22.43 -16.00
N GLY A 82 10.01 -21.40 -16.79
CA GLY A 82 10.26 -21.55 -18.22
C GLY A 82 9.02 -21.60 -19.10
N ASP A 83 7.83 -21.26 -18.55
CA ASP A 83 6.58 -21.33 -19.30
C ASP A 83 6.48 -20.22 -20.36
N SER A 84 6.87 -18.99 -20.00
CA SER A 84 6.94 -17.88 -20.93
C SER A 84 7.90 -16.78 -20.45
N ARG A 85 8.31 -15.88 -21.39
CA ARG A 85 9.12 -14.70 -21.04
C ARG A 85 8.40 -13.80 -20.02
N GLY A 86 7.08 -13.64 -20.13
CA GLY A 86 6.28 -12.81 -19.23
C GLY A 86 6.23 -13.39 -17.82
N GLU A 87 6.05 -14.71 -17.71
CA GLU A 87 6.04 -15.40 -16.41
C GLU A 87 7.41 -15.42 -15.74
N ASP A 88 8.49 -15.61 -16.51
CA ASP A 88 9.85 -15.50 -16.00
C ASP A 88 10.17 -14.10 -15.49
N LEU A 89 9.72 -13.05 -16.20
CA LEU A 89 9.87 -11.67 -15.76
C LEU A 89 9.06 -11.41 -14.47
N ALA A 90 7.79 -11.81 -14.44
CA ALA A 90 6.93 -11.68 -13.28
C ALA A 90 7.50 -12.42 -12.06
N ARG A 91 7.99 -13.63 -12.23
CA ARG A 91 8.61 -14.41 -11.16
C ARG A 91 9.83 -13.70 -10.56
N ARG A 92 10.74 -13.20 -11.39
CA ARG A 92 11.93 -12.45 -10.92
C ARG A 92 11.53 -11.16 -10.23
N PHE A 93 10.58 -10.41 -10.78
CA PHE A 93 10.03 -9.19 -10.22
C PHE A 93 9.44 -9.44 -8.83
N LEU A 94 8.55 -10.43 -8.68
CA LEU A 94 7.92 -10.75 -7.39
C LEU A 94 8.94 -11.21 -6.35
N ILE A 95 9.93 -12.05 -6.72
CA ILE A 95 10.98 -12.48 -5.79
C ILE A 95 11.82 -11.29 -5.30
N HIS A 96 12.12 -10.33 -6.18
CA HIS A 96 12.85 -9.12 -5.81
C HIS A 96 12.03 -8.29 -4.82
N ASN A 97 10.78 -7.98 -5.17
CA ASN A 97 9.92 -7.13 -4.35
C ASN A 97 9.60 -7.77 -2.99
N ILE A 98 9.35 -9.07 -2.90
CA ILE A 98 9.17 -9.77 -1.62
C ILE A 98 10.37 -9.50 -0.67
N ARG A 99 11.60 -9.50 -1.19
CA ARG A 99 12.80 -9.25 -0.37
C ARG A 99 12.91 -7.79 0.08
N VAL A 100 12.46 -6.86 -0.73
CA VAL A 100 12.42 -5.43 -0.39
C VAL A 100 11.36 -5.20 0.69
N GLU A 101 10.15 -5.68 0.45
CA GLU A 101 8.98 -5.42 1.28
C GLU A 101 9.04 -6.06 2.68
N GLN A 102 9.83 -7.11 2.88
CA GLN A 102 10.00 -7.73 4.20
C GLN A 102 10.44 -6.76 5.31
N LYS A 103 11.12 -5.66 4.95
CA LYS A 103 11.62 -4.68 5.91
C LYS A 103 10.65 -3.52 6.16
N HIS A 104 9.63 -3.37 5.33
CA HIS A 104 8.72 -2.22 5.43
C HIS A 104 7.84 -2.29 6.66
N ALA A 105 7.50 -3.48 7.15
CA ALA A 105 6.80 -3.67 8.41
C ALA A 105 7.56 -3.06 9.61
N ASP A 106 8.88 -3.26 9.69
CA ASP A 106 9.70 -2.69 10.76
C ASP A 106 9.71 -1.15 10.72
N LEU A 107 9.81 -0.58 9.51
CA LEU A 107 9.77 0.88 9.31
C LEU A 107 8.40 1.47 9.70
N TRP A 108 7.31 0.73 9.43
CA TRP A 108 5.96 1.13 9.83
C TRP A 108 5.80 1.14 11.35
N ILE A 109 6.34 0.12 12.04
CA ILE A 109 6.35 0.06 13.50
C ILE A 109 7.13 1.25 14.10
N ASP A 110 8.26 1.63 13.52
CA ASP A 110 9.03 2.79 13.98
C ASP A 110 8.23 4.09 13.80
N TRP A 111 7.50 4.22 12.69
CA TRP A 111 6.59 5.35 12.50
C TRP A 111 5.46 5.35 13.54
N ALA A 112 4.83 4.21 13.79
CA ALA A 112 3.76 4.07 14.78
C ALA A 112 4.21 4.41 16.21
N ARG A 113 5.42 4.05 16.58
CA ARG A 113 6.02 4.42 17.88
C ARG A 113 6.14 5.93 18.06
N SER A 114 6.33 6.70 16.98
CA SER A 114 6.40 8.16 17.05
C SER A 114 5.10 8.82 17.50
N VAL A 115 4.00 8.11 17.45
CA VAL A 115 2.69 8.53 17.92
C VAL A 115 2.20 7.69 19.11
N GLU A 116 3.15 7.08 19.83
CA GLU A 116 2.92 6.32 21.07
C GLU A 116 1.99 5.09 20.86
N LEU A 117 2.11 4.43 19.71
CA LEU A 117 1.50 3.12 19.47
C LEU A 117 2.51 2.02 19.82
N THR A 118 2.04 1.04 20.55
CA THR A 118 2.80 -0.20 20.81
C THR A 118 2.55 -1.21 19.69
N LEU A 119 3.35 -2.27 19.64
CA LEU A 119 3.12 -3.37 18.70
C LEU A 119 1.78 -4.07 18.95
N ASP A 120 1.33 -4.16 20.20
CA ASP A 120 0.05 -4.77 20.55
C ASP A 120 -1.12 -3.90 20.07
N ASP A 121 -1.00 -2.56 20.18
CA ASP A 121 -1.99 -1.63 19.61
C ASP A 121 -2.13 -1.82 18.09
N ILE A 122 -1.02 -1.99 17.40
CA ILE A 122 -1.02 -2.17 15.93
C ILE A 122 -1.65 -3.53 15.55
N LYS A 123 -1.33 -4.59 16.30
CA LYS A 123 -1.87 -5.93 16.06
C LYS A 123 -3.35 -6.06 16.41
N ALA A 124 -3.87 -5.21 17.29
CA ALA A 124 -5.30 -5.17 17.62
C ALA A 124 -6.19 -4.77 16.42
N ALA A 125 -5.57 -4.33 15.30
CA ALA A 125 -6.28 -3.98 14.06
C ALA A 125 -7.05 -5.13 13.41
N ASP A 126 -6.74 -6.38 13.74
CA ASP A 126 -7.40 -7.56 13.15
C ASP A 126 -8.93 -7.59 13.35
N GLY A 127 -9.47 -6.77 14.25
CA GLY A 127 -10.90 -6.61 14.47
C GLY A 127 -11.57 -5.42 13.76
N ILE A 128 -10.82 -4.63 12.98
CA ILE A 128 -11.36 -3.42 12.33
C ILE A 128 -11.74 -3.74 10.88
N GLU A 129 -13.04 -3.92 10.61
CA GLU A 129 -13.54 -4.38 9.31
C GLU A 129 -13.25 -3.44 8.14
N VAL A 130 -13.49 -2.13 8.31
CA VAL A 130 -13.40 -1.16 7.20
C VAL A 130 -11.96 -1.02 6.66
N PRO A 131 -10.93 -0.75 7.46
CA PRO A 131 -9.56 -0.74 6.99
C PRO A 131 -9.10 -2.07 6.40
N ASN A 132 -9.60 -3.20 6.89
CA ASN A 132 -9.24 -4.53 6.41
C ASN A 132 -9.81 -4.87 5.03
N THR A 133 -10.73 -4.07 4.46
CA THR A 133 -11.28 -4.33 3.13
C THR A 133 -10.22 -4.36 2.04
N LEU A 134 -9.21 -3.49 2.10
CA LEU A 134 -8.09 -3.50 1.17
C LEU A 134 -7.25 -4.78 1.30
N THR A 135 -6.97 -5.20 2.54
CA THR A 135 -6.24 -6.45 2.83
C THR A 135 -6.97 -7.66 2.26
N HIS A 136 -8.28 -7.77 2.52
CA HIS A 136 -9.11 -8.87 1.99
C HIS A 136 -9.16 -8.85 0.46
N TRP A 137 -9.27 -7.67 -0.14
CA TRP A 137 -9.20 -7.51 -1.59
C TRP A 137 -7.87 -7.99 -2.16
N CYS A 138 -6.75 -7.60 -1.56
CA CYS A 138 -5.42 -8.04 -1.99
C CYS A 138 -5.28 -9.57 -1.92
N TRP A 139 -5.75 -10.20 -0.84
CA TRP A 139 -5.80 -11.66 -0.75
C TRP A 139 -6.65 -12.28 -1.85
N TYR A 140 -7.87 -11.78 -2.03
CA TYR A 140 -8.78 -12.29 -3.04
C TYR A 140 -8.19 -12.22 -4.45
N VAL A 141 -7.67 -11.06 -4.84
CA VAL A 141 -7.15 -10.87 -6.21
C VAL A 141 -5.84 -11.64 -6.42
N CYS A 142 -5.01 -11.77 -5.39
CA CYS A 142 -3.77 -12.55 -5.46
C CYS A 142 -4.01 -14.06 -5.46
N ASP A 143 -5.06 -14.55 -4.86
CA ASP A 143 -5.43 -15.96 -4.92
C ASP A 143 -6.17 -16.31 -6.21
N SER A 144 -7.25 -15.62 -6.51
CA SER A 144 -8.20 -15.99 -7.57
C SER A 144 -7.97 -15.30 -8.92
N GLY A 145 -7.30 -14.14 -8.95
CA GLY A 145 -7.02 -13.40 -10.18
C GLY A 145 -5.87 -13.99 -11.00
N SER A 146 -5.70 -13.53 -12.25
CA SER A 146 -4.48 -13.82 -13.02
C SER A 146 -3.26 -13.12 -12.42
N THR A 147 -2.05 -13.56 -12.78
CA THR A 147 -0.81 -12.89 -12.37
C THR A 147 -0.81 -11.41 -12.73
N ALA A 148 -1.22 -11.06 -13.94
CA ALA A 148 -1.31 -9.67 -14.40
C ALA A 148 -2.30 -8.85 -13.56
N THR A 149 -3.45 -9.42 -13.22
CA THR A 149 -4.47 -8.77 -12.38
C THR A 149 -4.00 -8.56 -10.96
N ALA A 150 -3.31 -9.54 -10.37
CA ALA A 150 -2.75 -9.47 -9.03
C ALA A 150 -1.67 -8.38 -8.94
N ILE A 151 -0.70 -8.37 -9.88
CA ILE A 151 0.35 -7.34 -9.94
C ILE A 151 -0.25 -5.95 -10.19
N ALA A 152 -1.31 -5.85 -11.00
CA ALA A 152 -2.01 -4.59 -11.23
C ALA A 152 -2.69 -4.04 -9.96
N ALA A 153 -3.26 -4.91 -9.13
CA ALA A 153 -3.90 -4.52 -7.88
C ALA A 153 -2.90 -4.15 -6.79
N THR A 154 -1.79 -4.88 -6.67
CA THR A 154 -0.80 -4.70 -5.59
C THR A 154 0.34 -3.79 -6.04
N ASN A 155 1.30 -4.31 -6.78
CA ASN A 155 2.54 -3.60 -7.13
C ASN A 155 2.33 -2.36 -7.99
N TYR A 156 1.29 -2.32 -8.84
CA TYR A 156 1.00 -1.10 -9.59
C TYR A 156 0.10 -0.14 -8.80
N ALA A 157 -1.05 -0.61 -8.30
CA ALA A 157 -2.04 0.30 -7.73
C ALA A 157 -1.73 0.69 -6.28
N VAL A 158 -1.40 -0.26 -5.39
CA VAL A 158 -1.08 0.05 -3.99
C VAL A 158 0.24 0.80 -3.91
N GLU A 159 1.32 0.25 -4.49
CA GLU A 159 2.65 0.88 -4.39
C GLU A 159 2.69 2.24 -5.11
N GLY A 160 2.15 2.34 -6.33
CA GLY A 160 2.15 3.59 -7.07
C GLY A 160 1.34 4.70 -6.40
N LEU A 161 0.25 4.35 -5.73
CA LEU A 161 -0.52 5.29 -4.93
C LEU A 161 0.27 5.70 -3.68
N THR A 162 0.89 4.74 -3.01
CA THR A 162 1.68 4.93 -1.80
C THR A 162 2.87 5.85 -2.05
N GLY A 163 3.60 5.64 -3.14
CA GLY A 163 4.71 6.50 -3.53
C GLY A 163 4.29 7.95 -3.77
N GLU A 164 3.18 8.16 -4.48
CA GLU A 164 2.71 9.51 -4.77
C GLU A 164 2.26 10.29 -3.53
N TRP A 165 1.46 9.70 -2.63
CA TRP A 165 1.09 10.43 -1.41
C TRP A 165 2.25 10.54 -0.41
N ALA A 166 3.16 9.55 -0.34
CA ALA A 166 4.37 9.68 0.48
C ALA A 166 5.25 10.82 -0.03
N SER A 167 5.39 10.97 -1.36
CA SER A 167 6.08 12.10 -1.99
C SER A 167 5.41 13.43 -1.67
N LEU A 168 4.07 13.50 -1.67
CA LEU A 168 3.32 14.68 -1.27
C LEU A 168 3.63 15.06 0.19
N VAL A 169 3.58 14.10 1.11
CA VAL A 169 3.89 14.34 2.53
C VAL A 169 5.36 14.76 2.73
N CYS A 170 6.29 14.16 2.00
CA CYS A 170 7.72 14.48 2.06
C CYS A 170 8.12 15.72 1.26
N SER A 171 7.24 16.28 0.42
CA SER A 171 7.54 17.47 -0.40
C SER A 171 7.83 18.72 0.42
N LYS A 172 7.33 18.75 1.66
CA LYS A 172 7.60 19.80 2.65
C LYS A 172 8.30 19.17 3.86
N SER A 173 9.17 19.96 4.52
CA SER A 173 9.80 19.53 5.77
C SER A 173 8.84 19.59 6.99
N THR A 174 7.69 20.26 6.84
CA THR A 174 6.77 20.60 7.93
C THR A 174 6.36 19.41 8.78
N TYR A 175 5.96 18.28 8.15
CA TYR A 175 5.62 17.07 8.90
C TYR A 175 6.82 16.52 9.68
N ALA A 176 7.98 16.43 9.04
CA ALA A 176 9.19 15.92 9.68
C ALA A 176 9.64 16.86 10.83
N GLU A 177 9.57 18.18 10.64
CA GLU A 177 9.94 19.17 11.65
C GLU A 177 8.98 19.22 12.84
N SER A 178 7.74 18.77 12.68
CA SER A 178 6.78 18.66 13.78
C SER A 178 7.09 17.52 14.77
N LEU A 179 7.98 16.60 14.39
CA LEU A 179 8.41 15.49 15.23
C LEU A 179 9.63 15.86 16.07
N PRO A 180 9.77 15.32 17.29
CA PRO A 180 10.98 15.46 18.09
C PRO A 180 12.22 15.07 17.29
N GLU A 181 13.31 15.82 17.45
CA GLU A 181 14.52 15.65 16.64
C GLU A 181 15.10 14.23 16.73
N GLU A 182 15.10 13.66 17.91
CA GLU A 182 15.66 12.35 18.24
C GLU A 182 14.97 11.17 17.56
N ILE A 183 13.68 11.31 17.23
CA ILE A 183 12.90 10.25 16.55
C ILE A 183 12.58 10.57 15.08
N ARG A 184 12.85 11.80 14.63
CA ARG A 184 12.45 12.30 13.31
C ARG A 184 12.89 11.39 12.16
N ILE A 185 14.14 10.91 12.21
CA ILE A 185 14.71 10.06 11.15
C ILE A 185 14.00 8.71 11.10
N SER A 186 13.83 8.03 12.22
CA SER A 186 13.17 6.73 12.27
C SER A 186 11.69 6.83 11.94
N ALA A 187 10.99 7.83 12.48
CA ALA A 187 9.57 8.06 12.27
C ALA A 187 9.20 8.41 10.81
N THR A 188 10.10 9.05 10.06
CA THR A 188 9.85 9.42 8.66
C THR A 188 10.48 8.46 7.65
N ARG A 189 11.20 7.44 8.11
CA ARG A 189 11.96 6.56 7.23
C ARG A 189 11.06 5.78 6.26
N TRP A 190 9.92 5.28 6.73
CA TRP A 190 8.95 4.60 5.90
C TRP A 190 8.47 5.50 4.76
N LEU A 191 8.05 6.74 5.09
CA LEU A 191 7.61 7.72 4.10
C LEU A 191 8.68 8.04 3.06
N ARG A 192 9.93 8.25 3.52
CA ARG A 192 11.05 8.60 2.63
C ARG A 192 11.43 7.47 1.70
N VAL A 193 11.39 6.23 2.17
CA VAL A 193 11.66 5.06 1.34
C VAL A 193 10.64 5.01 0.22
N HIS A 194 9.35 5.10 0.50
CA HIS A 194 8.30 5.05 -0.52
C HIS A 194 8.33 6.26 -1.46
N ALA A 195 8.59 7.46 -0.93
CA ALA A 195 8.73 8.67 -1.76
C ALA A 195 9.87 8.58 -2.80
N HIS A 196 10.88 7.73 -2.58
CA HIS A 196 12.04 7.61 -3.46
C HIS A 196 12.02 6.34 -4.32
N TYR A 197 11.51 5.22 -3.79
CA TYR A 197 11.55 3.92 -4.46
C TYR A 197 10.33 3.67 -5.34
N ASP A 198 9.18 4.17 -4.95
CA ASP A 198 7.93 3.90 -5.66
C ASP A 198 7.79 4.68 -6.97
N ASP A 199 8.73 5.59 -7.27
CA ASP A 199 8.84 6.17 -8.61
C ASP A 199 9.13 5.11 -9.69
N ALA A 200 9.80 4.01 -9.34
CA ALA A 200 10.19 2.96 -10.28
C ALA A 200 9.27 1.73 -10.25
N HIS A 201 8.87 1.26 -9.08
CA HIS A 201 8.13 0.01 -8.90
C HIS A 201 6.81 -0.06 -9.67
N PRO A 202 5.96 0.98 -9.70
CA PRO A 202 4.73 0.94 -10.48
C PRO A 202 4.97 0.81 -11.98
N TRP A 203 6.03 1.43 -12.49
CA TRP A 203 6.43 1.34 -13.90
C TRP A 203 6.99 -0.02 -14.24
N GLU A 204 7.76 -0.63 -13.35
CA GLU A 204 8.23 -2.01 -13.49
C GLU A 204 7.06 -2.99 -13.47
N ALA A 205 6.07 -2.77 -12.61
CA ALA A 205 4.83 -3.54 -12.60
C ALA A 205 4.07 -3.43 -13.93
N LEU A 206 3.97 -2.23 -14.53
CA LEU A 206 3.36 -2.05 -15.84
C LEU A 206 4.12 -2.81 -16.93
N GLU A 207 5.45 -2.85 -16.88
CA GLU A 207 6.25 -3.61 -17.84
C GLU A 207 5.99 -5.11 -17.74
N VAL A 208 5.88 -5.62 -16.50
CA VAL A 208 5.53 -7.03 -16.26
C VAL A 208 4.13 -7.32 -16.80
N ILE A 209 3.13 -6.48 -16.50
CA ILE A 209 1.75 -6.63 -16.98
C ILE A 209 1.70 -6.61 -18.51
N ALA A 210 2.39 -5.64 -19.15
CA ALA A 210 2.47 -5.55 -20.60
C ALA A 210 3.13 -6.79 -21.24
N THR A 211 4.17 -7.33 -20.59
CA THR A 211 4.87 -8.52 -21.09
C THR A 211 4.04 -9.79 -20.93
N LEU A 212 3.28 -9.90 -19.83
CA LEU A 212 2.37 -11.04 -19.58
C LEU A 212 1.23 -11.09 -20.59
N LEU A 213 0.61 -9.94 -20.90
CA LEU A 213 -0.59 -9.87 -21.73
C LEU A 213 -0.29 -9.55 -23.22
N GLY A 214 0.92 -9.08 -23.51
CA GLY A 214 1.31 -8.75 -24.88
C GLY A 214 0.61 -7.51 -25.45
N THR A 215 0.65 -7.42 -26.81
CA THR A 215 0.16 -6.23 -27.52
C THR A 215 -1.35 -6.28 -27.83
N ALA A 216 -1.96 -7.45 -27.80
CA ALA A 216 -3.36 -7.66 -28.19
C ALA A 216 -4.09 -8.64 -27.24
N PRO A 217 -4.21 -8.30 -25.93
CA PRO A 217 -4.99 -9.10 -25.02
C PRO A 217 -6.48 -9.07 -25.37
N SER A 218 -7.23 -10.04 -24.86
CA SER A 218 -8.68 -10.04 -24.98
C SER A 218 -9.31 -8.88 -24.19
N VAL A 219 -10.50 -8.45 -24.60
CA VAL A 219 -11.28 -7.42 -23.88
C VAL A 219 -11.49 -7.82 -22.41
N ALA A 220 -11.71 -9.11 -22.14
CA ALA A 220 -11.91 -9.61 -20.79
C ALA A 220 -10.66 -9.44 -19.90
N GLU A 221 -9.46 -9.68 -20.44
CA GLU A 221 -8.19 -9.49 -19.72
C GLU A 221 -7.94 -8.00 -19.42
N VAL A 222 -8.17 -7.12 -20.39
CA VAL A 222 -8.04 -5.67 -20.20
C VAL A 222 -9.00 -5.18 -19.11
N GLU A 223 -10.26 -5.60 -19.15
CA GLU A 223 -11.25 -5.21 -18.14
C GLU A 223 -10.95 -5.81 -16.76
N ALA A 224 -10.37 -7.01 -16.69
CA ALA A 224 -9.92 -7.59 -15.43
C ALA A 224 -8.80 -6.75 -14.77
N VAL A 225 -7.80 -6.32 -15.55
CA VAL A 225 -6.72 -5.43 -15.08
C VAL A 225 -7.30 -4.08 -14.64
N ARG A 226 -8.15 -3.45 -15.46
CA ARG A 226 -8.78 -2.16 -15.13
C ARG A 226 -9.61 -2.25 -13.86
N ARG A 227 -10.41 -3.30 -13.70
CA ARG A 227 -11.22 -3.54 -12.51
C ARG A 227 -10.36 -3.73 -11.28
N ALA A 228 -9.27 -4.48 -11.40
CA ALA A 228 -8.36 -4.71 -10.29
C ALA A 228 -7.79 -3.39 -9.75
N ILE A 229 -7.29 -2.52 -10.62
CA ILE A 229 -6.79 -1.19 -10.24
C ILE A 229 -7.89 -0.34 -9.59
N ARG A 230 -9.07 -0.25 -10.21
CA ARG A 230 -10.18 0.55 -9.70
C ARG A 230 -10.70 0.05 -8.34
N SER A 231 -10.80 -1.25 -8.15
CA SER A 231 -11.22 -1.84 -6.89
C SER A 231 -10.18 -1.56 -5.79
N THR A 232 -8.89 -1.68 -6.10
CA THR A 232 -7.82 -1.31 -5.17
C THR A 232 -7.95 0.15 -4.71
N TYR A 233 -8.14 1.08 -5.65
CA TYR A 233 -8.33 2.49 -5.30
C TYR A 233 -9.60 2.72 -4.48
N CYS A 234 -10.70 2.03 -4.80
CA CYS A 234 -11.94 2.13 -4.02
C CYS A 234 -11.75 1.67 -2.57
N TYR A 235 -11.12 0.52 -2.35
CA TYR A 235 -10.87 0.01 -1.00
C TYR A 235 -9.82 0.83 -0.24
N TYR A 236 -8.86 1.40 -0.95
CA TYR A 236 -7.89 2.32 -0.34
C TYR A 236 -8.58 3.59 0.15
N GLU A 237 -9.43 4.21 -0.68
CA GLU A 237 -10.23 5.40 -0.33
C GLU A 237 -11.11 5.14 0.90
N LEU A 238 -11.81 4.00 0.96
CA LEU A 238 -12.58 3.58 2.14
C LEU A 238 -11.72 3.49 3.41
N GLY A 239 -10.48 2.99 3.27
CA GLY A 239 -9.54 2.92 4.39
C GLY A 239 -9.11 4.29 4.93
N LEU A 240 -9.15 5.35 4.11
CA LEU A 240 -8.87 6.73 4.53
C LEU A 240 -10.06 7.42 5.17
N GLU A 241 -11.28 7.08 4.76
CA GLU A 241 -12.50 7.63 5.38
C GLU A 241 -12.63 7.23 6.85
N TYR A 242 -12.18 6.03 7.23
CA TYR A 242 -12.26 5.54 8.58
C TYR A 242 -11.53 6.42 9.62
N PRO A 243 -10.25 6.80 9.44
CA PRO A 243 -9.58 7.72 10.36
C PRO A 243 -10.17 9.14 10.34
N MET A 244 -10.75 9.58 9.20
CA MET A 244 -11.32 10.91 9.06
C MET A 244 -12.72 11.03 9.65
N ALA A 245 -13.56 10.01 9.57
CA ALA A 245 -14.91 10.03 10.10
C ALA A 245 -14.96 10.38 11.60
N SER A 246 -13.96 9.99 12.36
CA SER A 246 -13.85 10.31 13.77
C SER A 246 -13.58 11.79 14.08
N LEU A 247 -13.04 12.55 13.13
CA LEU A 247 -12.82 13.99 13.29
C LEU A 247 -14.12 14.76 13.15
N MET A 248 -15.08 14.24 12.38
CA MET A 248 -16.37 14.88 12.14
C MET A 248 -17.39 14.65 13.27
N HIS A 249 -17.20 13.61 14.09
CA HIS A 249 -18.19 13.20 15.10
C HIS A 249 -17.78 13.54 16.55
N GLY A 250 -16.75 14.35 16.74
CA GLY A 250 -16.40 15.07 17.99
C GLY A 250 -16.64 14.35 19.31
N SER A 251 -16.42 13.03 19.39
CA SER A 251 -16.31 12.27 20.66
C SER A 251 -16.21 10.77 20.35
N PHE A 252 -15.03 10.23 20.32
CA PHE A 252 -14.85 8.82 20.69
C PHE A 252 -13.92 8.79 21.90
N ASP A 253 -14.50 8.25 22.98
CA ASP A 253 -14.01 8.13 24.32
C ASP A 253 -12.54 7.72 24.42
N GLU A 254 -11.78 8.48 25.19
CA GLU A 254 -10.48 8.07 25.75
C GLU A 254 -10.62 6.94 26.79
N THR A 255 -11.79 6.33 26.93
CA THR A 255 -12.14 5.38 28.01
C THR A 255 -11.79 3.92 27.73
N ALA A 256 -11.26 3.57 26.56
CA ALA A 256 -10.84 2.18 26.30
C ALA A 256 -9.50 1.78 26.93
N SER A 257 -8.78 2.73 27.56
CA SER A 257 -7.49 2.45 28.22
C SER A 257 -7.60 2.08 29.71
N ASN A 258 -8.80 2.07 30.31
CA ASN A 258 -8.97 1.83 31.76
C ASN A 258 -9.72 0.53 32.12
N ALA A 259 -9.84 -0.43 31.22
CA ALA A 259 -10.54 -1.69 31.52
C ALA A 259 -9.65 -2.77 32.16
N SER A 260 -8.41 -2.47 32.56
CA SER A 260 -7.53 -3.47 33.22
C SER A 260 -7.31 -3.26 34.71
N THR A 261 -8.10 -2.44 35.40
CA THR A 261 -7.90 -2.18 36.84
C THR A 261 -9.18 -2.32 37.68
N LEU A 262 -10.10 -3.19 37.35
CA LEU A 262 -11.22 -3.55 38.23
C LEU A 262 -11.51 -5.05 38.20
N GLY A 263 -10.66 -5.81 38.88
CA GLY A 263 -10.80 -7.27 39.00
C GLY A 263 -9.99 -7.86 40.13
N ALA A 264 -9.85 -7.14 41.25
CA ALA A 264 -9.26 -7.70 42.46
C ALA A 264 -9.81 -7.03 43.69
N LEU A 265 -11.07 -7.36 44.07
CA LEU A 265 -11.64 -7.25 45.39
C LEU A 265 -13.02 -7.95 45.34
N ASP A 266 -13.04 -9.17 45.85
CA ASP A 266 -14.04 -9.78 46.69
C ASP A 266 -13.99 -11.31 46.55
N ALA A 267 -13.18 -11.90 47.41
CA ALA A 267 -13.36 -13.28 47.90
C ALA A 267 -12.94 -13.25 49.38
N ALA A 268 -13.90 -12.98 50.24
CA ALA A 268 -13.88 -13.39 51.64
C ALA A 268 -14.99 -14.40 51.83
#